data_4e9ce3fa2696307eaeabfc37563c848a
#
_entry.id   4e9ce3fa2696307eaeabfc37563c848a
#
_cell.length_a   1.000
_cell.length_b   1.000
_cell.length_c   1.000
_cell.angle_alpha   90.00
_cell.angle_beta   90.00
_cell.angle_gamma   90.00
#
_symmetry.space_group_name_H-M   'P 1'
#
loop_
_entity.id
_entity.type
_entity.pdbx_description
1 polymer ?
#
loop_
_entity_poly.entity_id
_entity_poly.type
_entity_poly.pdbx_seq_one_letter_code
_entity_poly.pdbx_strand_id
1 'polypeptide(L)'
;MGTPLQETTFVVVDLETTGAGPGSHTITEIGAVRVRGGQVEDELSTLVNPGRAIPAQITVLTGITNAMVAGAPPVPEALERFLQWARLWEEETVLVAHNARFDVGHLRGAARALELDWHEPRVLDTLALARRAWTRSEVPNHRLATLASFVGSPTRPTHRALDDARATVDVLHAALEVLGPLGVTHLEDLATATDPVPARRRAKSRLAQDLPTSPGVYQFLSAAGQVLYVGSA
;
A
#
# COMPACT_ATOMS: atom_id res chain seq x y z
N MET A 1 19.93 3.18 15.14
CA MET A 1 18.49 3.11 15.46
C MET A 1 17.79 3.19 14.14
N GLY A 2 16.72 2.40 13.93
CA GLY A 2 15.95 2.45 12.67
C GLY A 2 15.09 3.71 12.58
N THR A 3 14.60 4.04 11.36
CA THR A 3 13.70 5.17 11.13
C THR A 3 12.28 4.79 11.57
N PRO A 4 11.67 5.47 12.56
CA PRO A 4 10.30 5.19 12.96
C PRO A 4 9.31 5.38 11.79
N LEU A 5 8.24 4.57 11.74
CA LEU A 5 7.21 4.71 10.69
C LEU A 5 6.52 6.07 10.69
N GLN A 6 6.51 6.78 11.81
CA GLN A 6 6.00 8.15 11.91
C GLN A 6 6.86 9.17 11.16
N GLU A 7 8.14 8.88 10.95
CA GLU A 7 9.08 9.70 10.19
C GLU A 7 9.22 9.23 8.74
N THR A 8 8.63 8.09 8.40
CA THR A 8 8.62 7.53 7.05
C THR A 8 7.58 8.24 6.20
N THR A 9 7.94 8.60 4.97
CA THR A 9 7.02 9.12 3.97
C THR A 9 6.47 7.97 3.14
N PHE A 10 5.16 7.80 3.11
CA PHE A 10 4.49 6.84 2.24
C PHE A 10 3.89 7.58 1.04
N VAL A 11 4.28 7.18 -0.16
CA VAL A 11 3.67 7.60 -1.42
C VAL A 11 2.76 6.49 -1.89
N VAL A 12 1.48 6.63 -1.61
CA VAL A 12 0.45 5.66 -1.99
C VAL A 12 -0.05 5.99 -3.37
N VAL A 13 0.12 5.09 -4.34
CA VAL A 13 -0.21 5.30 -5.74
C VAL A 13 -1.19 4.24 -6.23
N ASP A 14 -2.07 4.65 -7.12
CA ASP A 14 -2.91 3.80 -7.94
C ASP A 14 -2.91 4.32 -9.38
N LEU A 15 -3.02 3.41 -10.34
CA LEU A 15 -2.99 3.72 -11.77
C LEU A 15 -4.21 3.15 -12.47
N GLU A 16 -4.78 3.96 -13.38
CA GLU A 16 -5.64 3.42 -14.42
C GLU A 16 -4.86 3.28 -15.73
N THR A 17 -5.13 2.22 -16.48
CA THR A 17 -4.37 1.88 -17.68
C THR A 17 -5.27 1.49 -18.83
N THR A 18 -4.69 1.38 -20.03
CA THR A 18 -5.40 0.84 -21.22
C THR A 18 -5.62 -0.68 -21.16
N GLY A 19 -5.21 -1.35 -20.08
CA GLY A 19 -5.28 -2.81 -19.93
C GLY A 19 -4.17 -3.58 -20.66
N ALA A 20 -3.25 -2.88 -21.34
CA ALA A 20 -2.06 -3.48 -21.92
C ALA A 20 -0.97 -3.69 -20.86
N GLY A 21 0.05 -4.49 -21.17
CA GLY A 21 1.21 -4.67 -20.30
C GLY A 21 2.04 -3.39 -20.10
N PRO A 22 2.97 -3.36 -19.13
CA PRO A 22 3.81 -2.19 -18.86
C PRO A 22 4.52 -1.62 -20.08
N GLY A 23 4.51 -0.31 -20.25
CA GLY A 23 5.14 0.39 -21.36
C GLY A 23 4.82 1.87 -21.39
N SER A 24 5.41 2.59 -22.33
CA SER A 24 5.32 4.06 -22.45
C SER A 24 3.95 4.60 -22.89
N HIS A 25 2.99 3.72 -23.24
CA HIS A 25 1.69 4.12 -23.81
C HIS A 25 0.51 3.42 -23.15
N THR A 26 0.57 3.21 -21.83
CA THR A 26 -0.44 2.39 -21.15
C THR A 26 -1.18 3.11 -20.04
N ILE A 27 -0.58 4.10 -19.40
CA ILE A 27 -1.16 4.82 -18.26
C ILE A 27 -2.19 5.83 -18.78
N THR A 28 -3.38 5.85 -18.16
CA THR A 28 -4.50 6.76 -18.47
C THR A 28 -4.85 7.69 -17.31
N GLU A 29 -4.50 7.32 -16.07
CA GLU A 29 -4.63 8.17 -14.90
C GLU A 29 -3.56 7.79 -13.87
N ILE A 30 -3.04 8.78 -13.15
CA ILE A 30 -2.19 8.61 -11.96
C ILE A 30 -2.88 9.30 -10.81
N GLY A 31 -3.18 8.55 -9.74
CA GLY A 31 -3.64 9.06 -8.47
C GLY A 31 -2.64 8.71 -7.38
N ALA A 32 -2.21 9.67 -6.59
CA ALA A 32 -1.28 9.40 -5.51
C ALA A 32 -1.54 10.28 -4.29
N VAL A 33 -1.24 9.76 -3.12
CA VAL A 33 -1.37 10.43 -1.82
C VAL A 33 -0.06 10.31 -1.07
N ARG A 34 0.50 11.44 -0.63
CA ARG A 34 1.67 11.45 0.22
C ARG A 34 1.26 11.58 1.69
N VAL A 35 1.74 10.64 2.50
CA VAL A 35 1.39 10.51 3.91
C VAL A 35 2.66 10.47 4.75
N ARG A 36 2.67 11.22 5.85
CA ARG A 36 3.73 11.16 6.86
C ARG A 36 3.13 11.35 8.25
N GLY A 37 3.60 10.59 9.23
CA GLY A 37 3.06 10.66 10.60
C GLY A 37 1.56 10.37 10.70
N GLY A 38 1.02 9.57 9.78
CA GLY A 38 -0.42 9.28 9.71
C GLY A 38 -1.28 10.41 9.11
N GLN A 39 -0.66 11.50 8.64
CA GLN A 39 -1.36 12.64 8.04
C GLN A 39 -1.12 12.73 6.54
N VAL A 40 -2.17 13.05 5.79
CA VAL A 40 -2.05 13.37 4.36
C VAL A 40 -1.36 14.73 4.24
N GLU A 41 -0.20 14.76 3.58
CA GLU A 41 0.55 15.99 3.32
C GLU A 41 0.18 16.62 1.97
N ASP A 42 -0.03 15.78 0.95
CA ASP A 42 -0.30 16.24 -0.40
C ASP A 42 -0.94 15.15 -1.25
N GLU A 43 -1.61 15.54 -2.34
CA GLU A 43 -2.23 14.62 -3.29
C GLU A 43 -1.89 15.02 -4.72
N LEU A 44 -1.72 14.01 -5.57
CA LEU A 44 -1.54 14.20 -7.01
C LEU A 44 -2.63 13.43 -7.74
N SER A 45 -3.34 14.10 -8.65
CA SER A 45 -4.29 13.47 -9.55
C SER A 45 -4.11 14.04 -10.95
N THR A 46 -3.91 13.17 -11.92
CA THR A 46 -3.80 13.59 -13.32
C THR A 46 -4.31 12.51 -14.26
N LEU A 47 -5.19 12.90 -15.18
CA LEU A 47 -5.42 12.12 -16.38
C LEU A 47 -4.16 12.15 -17.25
N VAL A 48 -3.95 11.09 -18.00
CA VAL A 48 -2.77 10.92 -18.85
C VAL A 48 -3.22 10.51 -20.24
N ASN A 49 -2.68 11.16 -21.27
CA ASN A 49 -2.90 10.75 -22.66
C ASN A 49 -1.94 9.60 -22.99
N PRO A 50 -2.45 8.36 -23.19
CA PRO A 50 -1.60 7.22 -23.52
C PRO A 50 -1.07 7.26 -24.96
N GLY A 51 -1.49 8.22 -25.79
CA GLY A 51 -1.14 8.30 -27.22
C GLY A 51 -1.74 7.18 -28.07
N ARG A 52 -2.74 6.47 -27.53
CA ARG A 52 -3.45 5.37 -28.19
C ARG A 52 -4.89 5.29 -27.69
N ALA A 53 -5.75 4.63 -28.45
CA ALA A 53 -7.15 4.45 -28.06
C ALA A 53 -7.28 3.59 -26.79
N ILE A 54 -8.15 4.04 -25.88
CA ILE A 54 -8.55 3.28 -24.68
C ILE A 54 -9.60 2.25 -25.12
N PRO A 55 -9.41 0.94 -24.87
CA PRO A 55 -10.40 -0.07 -25.19
C PRO A 55 -11.75 0.18 -24.50
N ALA A 56 -12.86 -0.11 -25.19
CA ALA A 56 -14.21 0.15 -24.67
C ALA A 56 -14.46 -0.52 -23.29
N GLN A 57 -13.95 -1.74 -23.08
CA GLN A 57 -14.08 -2.45 -21.81
C GLN A 57 -13.37 -1.71 -20.65
N ILE A 58 -12.25 -1.04 -20.92
CA ILE A 58 -11.53 -0.24 -19.92
C ILE A 58 -12.32 1.04 -19.62
N THR A 59 -12.85 1.70 -20.66
CA THR A 59 -13.73 2.86 -20.45
C THR A 59 -14.96 2.50 -19.61
N VAL A 60 -15.56 1.33 -19.81
CA VAL A 60 -16.70 0.88 -19.00
C VAL A 60 -16.28 0.64 -17.55
N LEU A 61 -15.07 0.13 -17.31
CA LEU A 61 -14.56 -0.17 -15.98
C LEU A 61 -14.19 1.11 -15.21
N THR A 62 -13.43 2.01 -15.85
CA THR A 62 -12.79 3.17 -15.18
C THR A 62 -13.59 4.47 -15.35
N GLY A 63 -14.52 4.49 -16.30
CA GLY A 63 -15.22 5.71 -16.74
C GLY A 63 -14.34 6.67 -17.57
N ILE A 64 -13.05 6.35 -17.80
CA ILE A 64 -12.13 7.20 -18.54
C ILE A 64 -12.33 7.00 -20.03
N THR A 65 -12.69 8.07 -20.74
CA THR A 65 -12.93 8.06 -22.19
C THR A 65 -11.75 8.63 -22.96
N ASN A 66 -11.66 8.32 -24.26
CA ASN A 66 -10.67 8.93 -25.15
C ASN A 66 -10.79 10.46 -25.19
N ALA A 67 -12.01 11.00 -25.10
CA ALA A 67 -12.24 12.44 -25.06
C ALA A 67 -11.66 13.10 -23.80
N MET A 68 -11.75 12.44 -22.64
CA MET A 68 -11.21 12.95 -21.38
C MET A 68 -9.69 13.07 -21.41
N VAL A 69 -9.01 12.12 -22.03
CA VAL A 69 -7.53 12.10 -22.07
C VAL A 69 -6.94 12.85 -23.27
N ALA A 70 -7.76 13.28 -24.22
CA ALA A 70 -7.26 13.94 -25.44
C ALA A 70 -6.46 15.22 -25.16
N GLY A 71 -6.87 16.01 -24.15
CA GLY A 71 -6.18 17.23 -23.70
C GLY A 71 -5.28 17.02 -22.48
N ALA A 72 -5.12 15.79 -21.99
CA ALA A 72 -4.28 15.49 -20.85
C ALA A 72 -2.78 15.45 -21.24
N PRO A 73 -1.86 15.66 -20.29
CA PRO A 73 -0.43 15.52 -20.55
C PRO A 73 -0.10 14.12 -21.09
N PRO A 74 0.88 14.00 -21.99
CA PRO A 74 1.36 12.69 -22.44
C PRO A 74 2.09 11.95 -21.31
N VAL A 75 2.25 10.64 -21.47
CA VAL A 75 2.88 9.79 -20.43
C VAL A 75 4.24 10.32 -19.97
N PRO A 76 5.18 10.76 -20.83
CA PRO A 76 6.48 11.29 -20.37
C PRO A 76 6.33 12.43 -19.38
N GLU A 77 5.52 13.43 -19.69
CA GLU A 77 5.30 14.62 -18.86
C GLU A 77 4.61 14.26 -17.53
N ALA A 78 3.55 13.45 -17.60
CA ALA A 78 2.80 13.03 -16.41
C ALA A 78 3.67 12.18 -15.47
N LEU A 79 4.48 11.27 -16.03
CA LEU A 79 5.36 10.40 -15.25
C LEU A 79 6.51 11.19 -14.62
N GLU A 80 7.16 12.10 -15.35
CA GLU A 80 8.22 12.94 -14.82
C GLU A 80 7.70 13.80 -13.67
N ARG A 81 6.52 14.41 -13.82
CA ARG A 81 5.85 15.17 -12.78
C ARG A 81 5.56 14.31 -11.54
N PHE A 82 5.06 13.08 -11.74
CA PHE A 82 4.83 12.13 -10.63
C PHE A 82 6.14 11.79 -9.93
N LEU A 83 7.21 11.44 -10.65
CA LEU A 83 8.49 11.07 -10.05
C LEU A 83 9.09 12.22 -9.24
N GLN A 84 9.02 13.46 -9.75
CA GLN A 84 9.46 14.66 -9.03
C GLN A 84 8.62 14.91 -7.76
N TRP A 85 7.31 14.77 -7.86
CA TRP A 85 6.40 14.95 -6.73
C TRP A 85 6.59 13.84 -5.68
N ALA A 86 6.77 12.59 -6.10
CA ALA A 86 6.90 11.42 -5.23
C ALA A 86 8.22 11.36 -4.46
N ARG A 87 9.29 12.01 -4.97
CA ARG A 87 10.64 12.05 -4.36
C ARG A 87 11.16 10.67 -3.96
N LEU A 88 11.05 9.70 -4.87
CA LEU A 88 11.42 8.31 -4.61
C LEU A 88 12.91 8.07 -4.36
N TRP A 89 13.75 9.11 -4.53
CA TRP A 89 15.18 9.09 -4.21
C TRP A 89 15.49 9.34 -2.72
N GLU A 90 14.50 9.79 -1.93
CA GLU A 90 14.67 10.00 -0.49
C GLU A 90 14.62 8.64 0.24
N GLU A 91 15.61 8.37 1.11
CA GLU A 91 15.77 7.07 1.77
C GLU A 91 14.58 6.67 2.66
N GLU A 92 13.89 7.66 3.25
CA GLU A 92 12.71 7.45 4.08
C GLU A 92 11.42 7.37 3.28
N THR A 93 11.47 7.44 1.93
CA THR A 93 10.28 7.34 1.09
C THR A 93 10.01 5.90 0.68
N VAL A 94 8.78 5.47 0.87
CA VAL A 94 8.26 4.15 0.48
C VAL A 94 7.14 4.31 -0.53
N LEU A 95 7.28 3.69 -1.69
CA LEU A 95 6.21 3.60 -2.69
C LEU A 95 5.24 2.47 -2.28
N VAL A 96 3.96 2.81 -2.18
CA VAL A 96 2.91 1.90 -1.71
C VAL A 96 1.83 1.76 -2.77
N ALA A 97 1.35 0.55 -3.01
CA ALA A 97 0.17 0.30 -3.83
C ALA A 97 -0.57 -0.96 -3.38
N HIS A 98 -1.83 -1.10 -3.77
CA HIS A 98 -2.60 -2.31 -3.50
C HIS A 98 -2.45 -3.30 -4.66
N ASN A 99 -1.76 -4.43 -4.45
CA ASN A 99 -1.24 -5.31 -5.49
C ASN A 99 -0.11 -4.63 -6.30
N ALA A 100 0.86 -4.10 -5.57
CA ALA A 100 1.91 -3.20 -6.04
C ALA A 100 2.68 -3.68 -7.29
N ARG A 101 2.69 -4.99 -7.55
CA ARG A 101 3.29 -5.54 -8.78
C ARG A 101 2.71 -4.91 -10.05
N PHE A 102 1.41 -4.57 -10.05
CA PHE A 102 0.74 -3.97 -11.18
C PHE A 102 1.20 -2.52 -11.38
N ASP A 103 0.98 -1.66 -10.40
CA ASP A 103 1.24 -0.22 -10.50
C ASP A 103 2.74 0.07 -10.64
N VAL A 104 3.55 -0.53 -9.78
CA VAL A 104 5.01 -0.40 -9.83
C VAL A 104 5.57 -0.95 -11.14
N GLY A 105 4.99 -2.05 -11.65
CA GLY A 105 5.37 -2.61 -12.94
C GLY A 105 5.14 -1.64 -14.10
N HIS A 106 3.99 -0.94 -14.11
CA HIS A 106 3.67 0.06 -15.13
C HIS A 106 4.54 1.31 -15.01
N LEU A 107 4.73 1.85 -13.80
CA LEU A 107 5.59 3.02 -13.56
C LEU A 107 7.05 2.72 -13.97
N ARG A 108 7.61 1.61 -13.50
CA ARG A 108 8.98 1.20 -13.83
C ARG A 108 9.13 0.93 -15.33
N GLY A 109 8.15 0.23 -15.93
CA GLY A 109 8.16 -0.07 -17.36
C GLY A 109 8.10 1.18 -18.22
N ALA A 110 7.29 2.16 -17.86
CA ALA A 110 7.20 3.45 -18.52
C ALA A 110 8.49 4.27 -18.32
N ALA A 111 9.01 4.37 -17.09
CA ALA A 111 10.26 5.08 -16.79
C ALA A 111 11.42 4.52 -17.60
N ARG A 112 11.56 3.18 -17.66
CA ARG A 112 12.59 2.52 -18.46
C ARG A 112 12.44 2.81 -19.96
N ALA A 113 11.22 2.76 -20.51
CA ALA A 113 10.97 3.00 -21.92
C ALA A 113 11.20 4.45 -22.33
N LEU A 114 11.13 5.39 -21.37
CA LEU A 114 11.33 6.83 -21.54
C LEU A 114 12.72 7.30 -21.07
N GLU A 115 13.58 6.39 -20.63
CA GLU A 115 14.92 6.67 -20.11
C GLU A 115 14.92 7.65 -18.90
N LEU A 116 13.82 7.62 -18.10
CA LEU A 116 13.69 8.37 -16.85
C LEU A 116 14.31 7.58 -15.70
N ASP A 117 14.91 8.29 -14.74
CA ASP A 117 15.49 7.67 -13.55
C ASP A 117 14.40 7.16 -12.61
N TRP A 118 14.42 5.86 -12.34
CA TRP A 118 13.44 5.19 -11.49
C TRP A 118 13.85 5.15 -10.01
N HIS A 119 15.14 5.39 -9.68
CA HIS A 119 15.70 5.38 -8.32
C HIS A 119 15.47 4.09 -7.50
N GLU A 120 14.92 3.01 -8.08
CA GLU A 120 14.62 1.72 -7.42
C GLU A 120 14.08 1.87 -5.98
N PRO A 121 12.90 2.49 -5.81
CA PRO A 121 12.36 2.81 -4.49
C PRO A 121 12.06 1.56 -3.66
N ARG A 122 12.00 1.73 -2.33
CA ARG A 122 11.38 0.73 -1.46
C ARG A 122 9.90 0.61 -1.80
N VAL A 123 9.41 -0.61 -1.93
CA VAL A 123 8.01 -0.88 -2.30
C VAL A 123 7.32 -1.66 -1.20
N LEU A 124 6.11 -1.21 -0.82
CA LEU A 124 5.23 -1.92 0.10
C LEU A 124 3.92 -2.26 -0.60
N ASP A 125 3.56 -3.54 -0.59
CA ASP A 125 2.30 -4.04 -1.15
C ASP A 125 1.24 -4.18 -0.04
N THR A 126 0.21 -3.32 -0.06
CA THR A 126 -0.86 -3.38 0.94
C THR A 126 -1.72 -4.63 0.82
N LEU A 127 -1.79 -5.30 -0.34
CA LEU A 127 -2.44 -6.61 -0.47
C LEU A 127 -1.71 -7.68 0.34
N ALA A 128 -0.37 -7.69 0.26
CA ALA A 128 0.45 -8.63 1.03
C ALA A 128 0.41 -8.29 2.53
N LEU A 129 0.46 -6.98 2.86
CA LEU A 129 0.35 -6.49 4.23
C LEU A 129 -1.00 -6.85 4.87
N ALA A 130 -2.10 -6.64 4.14
CA ALA A 130 -3.46 -6.98 4.59
C ALA A 130 -3.65 -8.49 4.82
N ARG A 131 -3.05 -9.33 3.97
CA ARG A 131 -3.06 -10.79 4.17
C ARG A 131 -2.34 -11.23 5.42
N ARG A 132 -1.39 -10.43 5.89
CA ARG A 132 -0.70 -10.67 7.15
C ARG A 132 -1.48 -10.12 8.35
N ALA A 133 -2.09 -8.94 8.22
CA ALA A 133 -2.88 -8.31 9.26
C ALA A 133 -4.17 -9.09 9.54
N TRP A 134 -4.88 -9.52 8.49
CA TRP A 134 -6.19 -10.14 8.61
C TRP A 134 -6.28 -11.49 7.91
N THR A 135 -6.89 -12.44 8.58
CA THR A 135 -7.15 -13.78 8.05
C THR A 135 -8.41 -13.80 7.17
N ARG A 136 -8.60 -14.88 6.43
CA ARG A 136 -9.83 -15.09 5.65
C ARG A 136 -11.09 -15.33 6.50
N SER A 137 -10.94 -15.60 7.78
CA SER A 137 -12.05 -15.66 8.72
C SER A 137 -12.52 -14.28 9.17
N GLU A 138 -11.66 -13.26 9.08
CA GLU A 138 -11.98 -11.88 9.45
C GLU A 138 -12.50 -11.10 8.24
N VAL A 139 -11.91 -11.33 7.06
CA VAL A 139 -12.32 -10.68 5.80
C VAL A 139 -12.55 -11.73 4.71
N PRO A 140 -13.66 -11.65 3.95
CA PRO A 140 -14.00 -12.66 2.93
C PRO A 140 -12.99 -12.70 1.77
N ASN A 141 -12.37 -11.58 1.45
CA ASN A 141 -11.29 -11.46 0.48
C ASN A 141 -10.49 -10.18 0.73
N HIS A 142 -9.31 -10.08 0.10
CA HIS A 142 -8.40 -8.94 0.26
C HIS A 142 -8.43 -8.00 -0.97
N ARG A 143 -9.57 -7.84 -1.63
CA ARG A 143 -9.77 -6.80 -2.66
C ARG A 143 -9.87 -5.44 -1.99
N LEU A 144 -9.39 -4.38 -2.63
CA LEU A 144 -9.38 -3.04 -2.08
C LEU A 144 -10.77 -2.60 -1.58
N ALA A 145 -11.82 -2.78 -2.38
CA ALA A 145 -13.18 -2.40 -1.99
C ALA A 145 -13.68 -3.14 -0.73
N THR A 146 -13.31 -4.42 -0.58
CA THR A 146 -13.67 -5.21 0.61
C THR A 146 -12.91 -4.74 1.83
N LEU A 147 -11.60 -4.49 1.69
CA LEU A 147 -10.76 -4.01 2.78
C LEU A 147 -11.13 -2.59 3.19
N ALA A 148 -11.36 -1.69 2.24
CA ALA A 148 -11.81 -0.32 2.52
C ALA A 148 -13.11 -0.30 3.34
N SER A 149 -14.09 -1.14 2.95
CA SER A 149 -15.32 -1.29 3.73
C SER A 149 -15.07 -1.88 5.13
N PHE A 150 -14.18 -2.88 5.22
CA PHE A 150 -13.85 -3.56 6.48
C PHE A 150 -13.17 -2.62 7.48
N VAL A 151 -12.25 -1.78 7.03
CA VAL A 151 -11.54 -0.81 7.90
C VAL A 151 -12.33 0.48 8.12
N GLY A 152 -13.51 0.62 7.53
CA GLY A 152 -14.35 1.81 7.68
C GLY A 152 -13.81 3.03 6.93
N SER A 153 -13.13 2.83 5.79
CA SER A 153 -12.66 3.93 4.95
C SER A 153 -13.82 4.85 4.54
N PRO A 154 -13.67 6.17 4.66
CA PRO A 154 -14.65 7.13 4.15
C PRO A 154 -14.68 7.16 2.62
N THR A 155 -13.58 6.73 1.97
CA THR A 155 -13.46 6.68 0.51
C THR A 155 -13.81 5.30 0.00
N ARG A 156 -14.73 5.24 -0.97
CA ARG A 156 -15.05 4.00 -1.67
C ARG A 156 -14.21 3.90 -2.95
N PRO A 157 -13.54 2.78 -3.19
CA PRO A 157 -12.89 2.53 -4.47
C PRO A 157 -13.89 2.61 -5.64
N THR A 158 -13.53 3.35 -6.68
CA THR A 158 -14.43 3.65 -7.81
C THR A 158 -13.81 3.34 -9.16
N HIS A 159 -12.61 2.74 -9.19
CA HIS A 159 -11.76 2.66 -10.38
C HIS A 159 -11.39 4.05 -10.92
N ARG A 160 -11.14 4.97 -9.99
CA ARG A 160 -10.51 6.26 -10.25
C ARG A 160 -9.28 6.32 -9.36
N ALA A 161 -8.14 6.57 -9.97
CA ALA A 161 -6.84 6.37 -9.34
C ALA A 161 -6.67 7.11 -8.01
N LEU A 162 -7.14 8.35 -7.87
CA LEU A 162 -7.02 9.09 -6.61
C LEU A 162 -7.91 8.51 -5.49
N ASP A 163 -9.14 8.11 -5.81
CA ASP A 163 -10.04 7.52 -4.81
C ASP A 163 -9.51 6.17 -4.34
N ASP A 164 -8.97 5.36 -5.25
CA ASP A 164 -8.39 4.06 -4.93
C ASP A 164 -7.09 4.22 -4.13
N ALA A 165 -6.27 5.24 -4.43
CA ALA A 165 -5.10 5.59 -3.61
C ALA A 165 -5.49 6.04 -2.19
N ARG A 166 -6.52 6.87 -2.03
CA ARG A 166 -7.05 7.29 -0.72
C ARG A 166 -7.55 6.10 0.11
N ALA A 167 -8.36 5.22 -0.50
CA ALA A 167 -8.81 4.00 0.16
C ALA A 167 -7.64 3.08 0.55
N THR A 168 -6.59 3.05 -0.27
CA THR A 168 -5.36 2.29 0.02
C THR A 168 -4.59 2.89 1.21
N VAL A 169 -4.61 4.22 1.42
CA VAL A 169 -4.06 4.88 2.62
C VAL A 169 -4.75 4.36 3.88
N ASP A 170 -6.09 4.30 3.89
CA ASP A 170 -6.84 3.83 5.06
C ASP A 170 -6.54 2.35 5.36
N VAL A 171 -6.45 1.52 4.32
CA VAL A 171 -6.06 0.10 4.46
C VAL A 171 -4.62 -0.03 4.98
N LEU A 172 -3.68 0.81 4.50
CA LEU A 172 -2.30 0.85 4.97
C LEU A 172 -2.25 1.17 6.48
N HIS A 173 -2.91 2.24 6.91
CA HIS A 173 -2.91 2.68 8.31
C HIS A 173 -3.49 1.61 9.22
N ALA A 174 -4.67 1.06 8.89
CA ALA A 174 -5.29 0.00 9.68
C ALA A 174 -4.43 -1.27 9.76
N ALA A 175 -3.77 -1.65 8.66
CA ALA A 175 -2.88 -2.81 8.66
C ALA A 175 -1.62 -2.58 9.51
N LEU A 176 -1.02 -1.38 9.46
CA LEU A 176 0.12 -1.01 10.30
C LEU A 176 -0.26 -0.95 11.79
N GLU A 177 -1.47 -0.49 12.12
CA GLU A 177 -1.99 -0.50 13.49
C GLU A 177 -2.08 -1.93 14.05
N VAL A 178 -2.58 -2.88 13.26
CA VAL A 178 -2.62 -4.31 13.63
C VAL A 178 -1.23 -4.91 13.77
N LEU A 179 -0.28 -4.53 12.91
CA LEU A 179 1.06 -5.11 12.87
C LEU A 179 2.07 -4.44 13.80
N GLY A 180 1.80 -3.22 14.26
CA GLY A 180 2.66 -2.47 15.20
C GLY A 180 2.98 -3.27 16.47
N PRO A 181 1.99 -3.78 17.20
CA PRO A 181 2.21 -4.65 18.38
C PRO A 181 2.97 -5.95 18.06
N LEU A 182 3.02 -6.34 16.77
CA LEU A 182 3.76 -7.51 16.31
C LEU A 182 5.20 -7.18 15.88
N GLY A 183 5.64 -5.92 16.07
CA GLY A 183 7.00 -5.47 15.85
C GLY A 183 7.24 -4.76 14.51
N VAL A 184 6.20 -4.32 13.80
CA VAL A 184 6.33 -3.49 12.59
C VAL A 184 6.22 -2.02 13.00
N THR A 185 7.33 -1.41 13.40
CA THR A 185 7.37 -0.07 13.99
C THR A 185 8.37 0.88 13.31
N HIS A 186 9.31 0.33 12.54
CA HIS A 186 10.35 1.08 11.85
C HIS A 186 10.36 0.74 10.34
N LEU A 187 10.95 1.61 9.55
CA LEU A 187 11.10 1.46 8.10
C LEU A 187 11.77 0.12 7.71
N GLU A 188 12.75 -0.30 8.49
CA GLU A 188 13.49 -1.56 8.27
C GLU A 188 12.60 -2.80 8.48
N ASP A 189 11.59 -2.70 9.35
CA ASP A 189 10.66 -3.81 9.62
C ASP A 189 9.76 -4.09 8.40
N LEU A 190 9.56 -3.10 7.52
CA LEU A 190 8.74 -3.25 6.31
C LEU A 190 9.30 -4.30 5.36
N ALA A 191 10.60 -4.54 5.36
CA ALA A 191 11.24 -5.55 4.53
C ALA A 191 10.68 -6.96 4.80
N THR A 192 10.26 -7.24 6.03
CA THR A 192 9.68 -8.52 6.45
C THR A 192 8.22 -8.44 6.88
N ALA A 193 7.62 -7.25 6.81
CA ALA A 193 6.24 -7.02 7.25
C ALA A 193 5.22 -7.83 6.45
N THR A 194 5.54 -8.22 5.24
CA THR A 194 4.70 -9.04 4.35
C THR A 194 5.04 -10.53 4.39
N ASP A 195 6.10 -10.92 5.11
CA ASP A 195 6.50 -12.31 5.21
C ASP A 195 5.47 -13.14 5.98
N PRO A 196 5.26 -14.41 5.62
CA PRO A 196 4.40 -15.30 6.38
C PRO A 196 4.86 -15.40 7.84
N VAL A 197 3.92 -15.27 8.79
CA VAL A 197 4.25 -15.48 10.21
C VAL A 197 4.81 -16.89 10.39
N PRO A 198 6.04 -17.07 10.88
CA PRO A 198 6.61 -18.40 11.10
C PRO A 198 5.66 -19.28 11.91
N ALA A 199 5.53 -20.56 11.54
CA ALA A 199 4.63 -21.51 12.20
C ALA A 199 4.85 -21.55 13.73
N ARG A 200 6.11 -21.37 14.17
CA ARG A 200 6.50 -21.27 15.58
C ARG A 200 5.88 -20.07 16.30
N ARG A 201 5.70 -18.91 15.62
CA ARG A 201 5.01 -17.73 16.17
C ARG A 201 3.50 -17.92 16.18
N ARG A 202 2.91 -18.54 15.13
CA ARG A 202 1.47 -18.88 15.10
C ARG A 202 1.09 -19.83 16.23
N ALA A 203 1.95 -20.79 16.58
CA ALA A 203 1.70 -21.70 17.71
C ALA A 203 1.66 -20.94 19.05
N LYS A 204 2.45 -19.86 19.19
CA LYS A 204 2.46 -19.02 20.41
C LYS A 204 1.24 -18.12 20.54
N SER A 205 0.60 -17.66 19.43
CA SER A 205 -0.61 -16.84 19.51
C SER A 205 -1.80 -17.60 20.11
N ARG A 206 -1.82 -18.93 20.00
CA ARG A 206 -2.83 -19.77 20.65
C ARG A 206 -2.75 -19.73 22.17
N LEU A 207 -1.58 -19.44 22.75
CA LEU A 207 -1.41 -19.32 24.20
C LEU A 207 -2.09 -18.07 24.77
N ALA A 208 -2.45 -17.10 23.91
CA ALA A 208 -3.13 -15.86 24.30
C ALA A 208 -4.65 -15.89 24.03
N GLN A 209 -5.18 -16.92 23.36
CA GLN A 209 -6.58 -16.98 22.98
C GLN A 209 -7.56 -17.17 24.14
N ASP A 210 -7.09 -17.76 25.24
CA ASP A 210 -7.89 -18.06 26.43
C ASP A 210 -7.54 -17.15 27.62
N LEU A 211 -6.91 -16.01 27.38
CA LEU A 211 -6.59 -15.07 28.45
C LEU A 211 -7.88 -14.39 28.96
N PRO A 212 -8.05 -14.25 30.29
CA PRO A 212 -9.17 -13.49 30.85
C PRO A 212 -9.17 -12.05 30.36
N THR A 213 -10.36 -11.48 30.12
CA THR A 213 -10.54 -10.07 29.77
C THR A 213 -10.61 -9.14 31.02
N SER A 214 -10.43 -9.69 32.21
CA SER A 214 -10.38 -8.96 33.48
C SER A 214 -8.95 -8.51 33.80
N PRO A 215 -8.79 -7.39 34.53
CA PRO A 215 -7.48 -6.96 35.02
C PRO A 215 -6.73 -8.08 35.75
N GLY A 216 -5.46 -8.23 35.44
CA GLY A 216 -4.65 -9.31 36.00
C GLY A 216 -3.15 -9.13 35.77
N VAL A 217 -2.38 -10.07 36.32
CA VAL A 217 -0.93 -10.16 36.10
C VAL A 217 -0.64 -11.39 35.24
N TYR A 218 0.17 -11.22 34.22
CA TYR A 218 0.63 -12.33 33.36
C TYR A 218 2.15 -12.50 33.45
N GLN A 219 2.60 -13.74 33.26
CA GLN A 219 4.00 -14.09 33.29
C GLN A 219 4.40 -14.86 32.04
N PHE A 220 5.52 -14.49 31.42
CA PHE A 220 6.15 -15.34 30.42
C PHE A 220 7.22 -16.20 31.11
N LEU A 221 7.12 -17.50 30.91
CA LEU A 221 8.06 -18.49 31.49
C LEU A 221 8.93 -19.09 30.36
N SER A 222 10.17 -19.39 30.68
CA SER A 222 11.02 -20.25 29.84
C SER A 222 10.50 -21.69 29.83
N ALA A 223 11.01 -22.52 28.92
CA ALA A 223 10.70 -23.95 28.90
C ALA A 223 11.11 -24.67 30.20
N ALA A 224 12.04 -24.09 30.99
CA ALA A 224 12.49 -24.59 32.28
C ALA A 224 11.69 -24.00 33.47
N GLY A 225 10.62 -23.25 33.21
CA GLY A 225 9.77 -22.64 34.24
C GLY A 225 10.32 -21.34 34.85
N GLN A 226 11.43 -20.79 34.34
CA GLN A 226 11.96 -19.52 34.81
C GLN A 226 11.12 -18.35 34.32
N VAL A 227 10.82 -17.41 35.20
CA VAL A 227 10.11 -16.17 34.85
C VAL A 227 11.00 -15.29 33.95
N LEU A 228 10.57 -15.06 32.73
CA LEU A 228 11.25 -14.20 31.75
C LEU A 228 10.71 -12.78 31.77
N TYR A 229 9.42 -12.63 32.06
CA TYR A 229 8.75 -11.34 32.09
C TYR A 229 7.47 -11.40 32.94
N VAL A 230 7.15 -10.31 33.62
CA VAL A 230 5.90 -10.12 34.35
C VAL A 230 5.29 -8.81 33.90
N GLY A 231 4.01 -8.84 33.51
CA GLY A 231 3.24 -7.66 33.13
C GLY A 231 1.88 -7.66 33.77
N SER A 232 1.27 -6.46 33.85
CA SER A 232 -0.12 -6.26 34.28
C SER A 232 -0.97 -5.81 33.10
N ALA A 233 -2.21 -6.26 33.02
CA ALA A 233 -3.20 -5.86 32.03
C ALA A 233 -4.46 -5.34 32.75
#